data_418bd3afa37e117cc79b4e1f9f68bf15
#
_entry.id   418bd3afa37e117cc79b4e1f9f68bf15
#
_cell.length_a   1.000
_cell.length_b   1.000
_cell.length_c   1.000
_cell.angle_alpha   90.00
_cell.angle_beta   90.00
_cell.angle_gamma   90.00
#
_symmetry.space_group_name_H-M   'P 1'
#
loop_
_entity.id
_entity.type
_entity.pdbx_description
1 polymer ?
#
loop_
_entity_poly.entity_id
_entity_poly.type
_entity_poly.pdbx_seq_one_letter_code
_entity_poly.pdbx_strand_id
1 'polypeptide(L)' 'KKVTMIDPDGGWKYGFPKMLPNELEGKDVTEWLIENGYPREVIDKWKQSDLGYLPCRYWETDIINVTQENK' A
#
# COMPACT_ATOMS: atom_id res chain seq x y z
N LYS A 1 -10.72 -9.78 12.50
CA LYS A 1 -9.62 -8.86 12.76
C LYS A 1 -9.46 -7.91 11.60
N LYS A 2 -9.40 -6.62 11.88
CA LYS A 2 -9.32 -5.65 10.81
C LYS A 2 -7.88 -5.29 10.47
N VAL A 3 -7.64 -5.10 9.18
CA VAL A 3 -6.35 -4.66 8.70
C VAL A 3 -6.57 -3.51 7.73
N THR A 4 -5.57 -2.67 7.57
CA THR A 4 -5.60 -1.59 6.60
C THR A 4 -4.92 -2.04 5.32
N MET A 5 -5.57 -1.80 4.20
CA MET A 5 -4.99 -2.08 2.89
C MET A 5 -4.54 -0.77 2.28
N ILE A 6 -3.48 -0.83 1.51
CA ILE A 6 -2.96 0.34 0.79
C ILE A 6 -2.80 -0.02 -0.68
N ASP A 7 -3.26 0.90 -1.53
CA ASP A 7 -3.22 0.71 -2.97
C ASP A 7 -2.72 2.02 -3.61
N PRO A 8 -1.42 2.13 -3.86
CA PRO A 8 -0.89 3.33 -4.52
C PRO A 8 -1.32 3.36 -5.98
N ASP A 9 -1.29 4.54 -6.56
CA ASP A 9 -1.73 4.73 -7.94
C ASP A 9 -0.97 3.79 -8.87
N GLY A 10 -1.72 3.05 -9.68
CA GLY A 10 -1.12 2.07 -10.58
C GLY A 10 -0.48 0.88 -9.88
N GLY A 11 -0.75 0.69 -8.60
CA GLY A 11 -0.08 -0.32 -7.82
C GLY A 11 -0.30 -1.74 -8.28
N TRP A 12 -1.40 -1.99 -8.98
CA TRP A 12 -1.69 -3.34 -9.47
C TRP A 12 -0.54 -3.90 -10.34
N LYS A 13 0.22 -3.01 -10.97
CA LYS A 13 1.36 -3.44 -11.78
C LYS A 13 2.50 -3.97 -10.92
N TYR A 14 2.51 -3.64 -9.64
CA TYR A 14 3.62 -3.93 -8.75
C TYR A 14 3.22 -4.80 -7.57
N GLY A 15 2.05 -5.43 -7.67
CA GLY A 15 1.63 -6.37 -6.63
C GLY A 15 0.74 -5.79 -5.54
N PHE A 16 0.25 -4.58 -5.72
CA PHE A 16 -0.67 -3.97 -4.75
C PHE A 16 -2.11 -4.24 -5.17
N PRO A 17 -3.07 -4.14 -4.28
CA PRO A 17 -2.95 -3.63 -2.90
C PRO A 17 -2.28 -4.65 -1.98
N LYS A 18 -1.72 -4.13 -0.90
CA LYS A 18 -1.10 -4.96 0.14
C LYS A 18 -1.57 -4.51 1.50
N MET A 19 -1.37 -5.38 2.48
CA MET A 19 -1.70 -5.06 3.85
C MET A 19 -0.64 -4.12 4.42
N LEU A 20 -1.07 -2.98 4.94
CA LEU A 20 -0.16 -2.01 5.52
C LEU A 20 0.11 -2.37 6.98
N PRO A 21 1.38 -2.44 7.39
CA PRO A 21 1.68 -2.70 8.79
C PRO A 21 1.08 -1.63 9.69
N ASN A 22 0.53 -2.04 10.82
CA ASN A 22 -0.11 -1.10 11.74
C ASN A 22 0.83 0.00 12.20
N GLU A 23 2.09 -0.32 12.39
CA GLU A 23 3.05 0.66 12.87
C GLU A 23 3.34 1.76 11.85
N LEU A 24 2.93 1.57 10.61
CA LEU A 24 3.13 2.59 9.59
C LEU A 24 1.91 3.44 9.32
N GLU A 25 0.80 3.15 9.98
CA GLU A 25 -0.41 3.95 9.77
C GLU A 25 -0.16 5.39 10.22
N GLY A 26 -0.49 6.33 9.34
CA GLY A 26 -0.27 7.74 9.62
C GLY A 26 1.16 8.21 9.43
N LYS A 27 2.04 7.35 8.95
CA LYS A 27 3.43 7.70 8.73
C LYS A 27 3.77 7.67 7.26
N ASP A 28 4.97 8.18 6.94
CA ASP A 28 5.46 8.15 5.58
C ASP A 28 5.75 6.70 5.19
N VAL A 29 5.10 6.23 4.14
CA VAL A 29 5.25 4.84 3.70
C VAL A 29 6.13 4.70 2.48
N THR A 30 6.83 5.75 2.10
CA THR A 30 7.59 5.75 0.85
C THR A 30 8.58 4.59 0.78
N GLU A 31 9.42 4.44 1.81
CA GLU A 31 10.42 3.39 1.77
C GLU A 31 9.78 2.00 1.83
N TRP A 32 8.71 1.87 2.58
CA TRP A 32 8.00 0.60 2.66
C TRP A 32 7.44 0.21 1.29
N LEU A 33 6.88 1.18 0.56
CA LEU A 33 6.36 0.91 -0.77
C LEU A 33 7.47 0.44 -1.70
N ILE A 34 8.62 1.08 -1.63
CA ILE A 34 9.75 0.71 -2.47
C ILE A 34 10.23 -0.70 -2.13
N GLU A 35 10.31 -1.03 -0.87
CA GLU A 35 10.72 -2.37 -0.45
C GLU A 35 9.73 -3.43 -0.92
N ASN A 36 8.49 -3.04 -1.13
CA ASN A 36 7.45 -3.97 -1.54
C ASN A 36 7.18 -3.94 -3.03
N GLY A 37 8.05 -3.32 -3.81
CA GLY A 37 8.02 -3.44 -5.27
C GLY A 37 7.56 -2.21 -6.02
N TYR A 38 7.20 -1.13 -5.33
CA TYR A 38 6.76 0.07 -6.04
C TYR A 38 7.99 0.88 -6.47
N PRO A 39 8.10 1.28 -7.75
CA PRO A 39 9.32 1.95 -8.23
C PRO A 39 9.51 3.33 -7.60
N ARG A 40 10.73 3.60 -7.17
CA ARG A 40 11.06 4.91 -6.62
C ARG A 40 10.83 6.02 -7.64
N GLU A 41 11.11 5.74 -8.91
CA GLU A 41 10.95 6.76 -9.95
C GLU A 41 9.53 7.27 -10.06
N VAL A 42 8.57 6.39 -9.90
CA VAL A 42 7.17 6.78 -9.97
C VAL A 42 6.80 7.66 -8.79
N ILE A 43 7.29 7.30 -7.61
CA ILE A 43 7.04 8.12 -6.42
C ILE A 43 7.64 9.51 -6.61
N ASP A 44 8.86 9.57 -7.14
CA ASP A 44 9.52 10.86 -7.35
C ASP A 44 8.76 11.72 -8.35
N LYS A 45 8.22 11.11 -9.40
CA LYS A 45 7.43 11.85 -10.36
C LYS A 45 6.20 12.48 -9.72
N TRP A 46 5.53 11.72 -8.85
CA TRP A 46 4.36 12.25 -8.17
C TRP A 46 4.72 13.37 -7.21
N LYS A 47 5.87 13.25 -6.53
CA LYS A 47 6.30 14.30 -5.62
C LYS A 47 6.61 15.59 -6.34
N GLN A 48 7.05 15.50 -7.60
CA GLN A 48 7.36 16.67 -8.42
C GLN A 48 6.14 17.20 -9.17
N SER A 49 5.04 16.48 -9.10
CA SER A 49 3.82 16.90 -9.78
C SER A 49 3.10 17.99 -8.99
N ASP A 50 2.05 18.54 -9.61
CA ASP A 50 1.23 19.57 -8.95
C ASP A 50 0.62 19.04 -7.67
N LEU A 51 0.33 17.74 -7.60
CA LEU A 51 -0.25 17.15 -6.42
C LEU A 51 0.76 17.09 -5.27
N GLY A 52 2.03 16.88 -5.58
CA GLY A 52 3.09 16.91 -4.58
C GLY A 52 3.28 15.63 -3.79
N TYR A 53 2.50 14.59 -4.07
CA TYR A 53 2.64 13.31 -3.38
C TYR A 53 2.02 12.20 -4.21
N LEU A 54 2.36 10.96 -3.89
CA LEU A 54 1.79 9.80 -4.57
C LEU A 54 0.39 9.53 -4.04
N PRO A 55 -0.63 9.54 -4.88
CA PRO A 55 -1.97 9.20 -4.42
C PRO A 55 -2.05 7.73 -4.02
N CYS A 56 -2.59 7.48 -2.86
CA CYS A 56 -2.80 6.12 -2.39
C CYS A 56 -4.22 5.98 -1.88
N ARG A 57 -4.80 4.82 -2.07
CA ARG A 57 -6.11 4.52 -1.49
C ARG A 57 -5.91 3.64 -0.28
N TYR A 58 -6.71 3.87 0.74
CA TYR A 58 -6.66 3.11 1.97
C TYR A 58 -8.06 2.68 2.34
N TRP A 59 -8.17 1.47 2.86
CA TRP A 59 -9.44 1.00 3.40
C TRP A 59 -9.17 -0.10 4.39
N GLU A 60 -10.15 -0.36 5.25
CA GLU A 60 -10.04 -1.45 6.21
C GLU A 60 -10.83 -2.64 5.71
N THR A 61 -10.30 -3.82 5.99
CA THR A 61 -11.00 -5.05 5.66
C THR A 61 -10.72 -6.06 6.76
N ASP A 62 -11.56 -7.08 6.84
CA ASP A 62 -11.37 -8.13 7.82
C ASP A 62 -10.49 -9.21 7.25
N ILE A 63 -9.57 -9.70 8.06
CA ILE A 63 -8.83 -10.91 7.72
C ILE A 63 -9.71 -12.07 8.07
N ILE A 64 -10.00 -12.88 7.07
CA ILE A 64 -10.74 -14.10 7.29
C ILE A 64 -9.76 -15.22 7.28
N ASN A 65 -9.75 -15.96 8.35
CA ASN A 65 -8.76 -17.00 8.51
C ASN A 65 -9.29 -18.30 7.96
N VAL A 66 -9.74 -18.26 6.73
CA VAL A 66 -10.38 -19.42 6.16
C VAL A 66 -9.45 -20.43 5.64
N THR A 67 -8.24 -20.04 5.42
CA THR A 67 -7.30 -20.98 4.90
C THR A 67 -7.08 -22.07 5.83
N GLN A 68 -7.43 -21.81 6.94
CA GLN A 68 -7.34 -22.82 7.82
C GLN A 68 -8.40 -23.71 7.64
N GLU A 69 -9.03 -23.52 6.81
CA GLU A 69 -10.00 -24.28 6.61
C GLU A 69 -9.97 -25.07 5.71
N ASN A 70 -9.41 -25.07 5.47
CA ASN A 70 -9.45 -25.62 4.88
C ASN A 70 -9.42 -26.37 4.81
N LYS A 71 -9.38 -26.62 4.97
CA LYS A 71 -9.39 -27.09 5.03
C LYS A 71 -9.50 -27.51 4.92
#